data_bd3986a39dd6f3456a5761ed2bf50e16
#
_entry.id   bd3986a39dd6f3456a5761ed2bf50e16
#
_cell.length_a   1.000
_cell.length_b   1.000
_cell.length_c   1.000
_cell.angle_alpha   90.00
_cell.angle_beta   90.00
_cell.angle_gamma   90.00
#
_symmetry.space_group_name_H-M   'P 1'
#
loop_
_entity.id
_entity.type
_entity.pdbx_description
1 polymer ?
#
loop_
_entity_poly.entity_id
_entity_poly.type
_entity_poly.pdbx_seq_one_letter_code
_entity_poly.pdbx_strand_id
1 'polypeptide(L)'
;MKRPALAAVSLSLLLTACAPAGTESASEGTATDSGLLAEHQLDGLDAAGIIDHLDRLDVAERPADLMASVRQDELLLSDGAQELAMALPEDRSYISIAPYLSQTHDCFFHSLTTCLGELGNKSISVKITDGVTGETLVKEQTETFSNGFAGYWIPDNVQGTIEVSYAGHSGSADFSTSDDGATCITDLRLT
;
A
#
# COMPACT_ATOMS: atom_id res chain seq x y z
N MET A 1 -49.33 7.48 82.65
CA MET A 1 -48.28 8.14 81.88
C MET A 1 -47.18 7.12 81.72
N LYS A 2 -47.19 6.30 80.67
CA LYS A 2 -46.24 5.20 80.39
C LYS A 2 -45.63 5.46 79.03
N ARG A 3 -44.29 5.62 78.99
CA ARG A 3 -43.50 5.70 77.77
C ARG A 3 -43.18 4.28 77.29
N PRO A 4 -43.38 3.96 76.02
CA PRO A 4 -42.73 2.78 75.45
C PRO A 4 -41.45 3.19 74.69
N ALA A 5 -40.47 2.33 74.85
CA ALA A 5 -39.14 2.39 74.21
C ALA A 5 -39.25 2.05 72.68
N LEU A 6 -38.57 2.83 71.88
CA LEU A 6 -38.34 2.49 70.46
C LEU A 6 -37.06 1.68 70.36
N ALA A 7 -37.20 0.49 69.83
CA ALA A 7 -36.09 -0.34 69.41
C ALA A 7 -35.63 0.08 67.97
N ALA A 8 -34.38 0.48 67.85
CA ALA A 8 -33.78 0.79 66.59
C ALA A 8 -33.28 -0.53 65.93
N VAL A 9 -33.86 -0.89 64.79
CA VAL A 9 -33.38 -1.98 63.96
C VAL A 9 -32.40 -1.38 62.90
N SER A 10 -31.15 -1.72 63.05
CA SER A 10 -30.09 -1.35 62.10
C SER A 10 -30.13 -2.31 60.89
N LEU A 11 -30.58 -1.82 59.77
CA LEU A 11 -30.55 -2.54 58.50
C LEU A 11 -29.21 -2.29 57.78
N SER A 12 -28.31 -3.28 57.83
CA SER A 12 -27.04 -3.22 57.12
C SER A 12 -27.27 -3.51 55.63
N LEU A 13 -27.17 -2.48 54.78
CA LEU A 13 -27.14 -2.66 53.30
C LEU A 13 -25.76 -3.14 52.89
N LEU A 14 -25.68 -4.37 52.42
CA LEU A 14 -24.54 -4.89 51.68
C LEU A 14 -24.63 -4.34 50.24
N LEU A 15 -23.77 -3.38 49.91
CA LEU A 15 -23.55 -2.94 48.52
C LEU A 15 -22.63 -3.98 47.83
N THR A 16 -23.19 -4.85 47.03
CA THR A 16 -22.48 -5.65 46.05
C THR A 16 -22.06 -4.73 44.91
N ALA A 17 -20.81 -4.33 44.86
CA ALA A 17 -20.22 -3.66 43.68
C ALA A 17 -20.09 -4.68 42.57
N CYS A 18 -21.00 -4.65 41.56
CA CYS A 18 -20.77 -5.24 40.27
C CYS A 18 -19.73 -4.37 39.54
N ALA A 19 -18.49 -4.84 39.47
CA ALA A 19 -17.52 -4.33 38.52
C ALA A 19 -18.02 -4.71 37.10
N PRO A 20 -18.09 -3.79 36.14
CA PRO A 20 -18.27 -4.18 34.74
C PRO A 20 -17.00 -4.96 34.34
N ALA A 21 -17.16 -6.22 33.95
CA ALA A 21 -16.15 -6.93 33.21
C ALA A 21 -15.89 -6.12 31.92
N GLY A 22 -14.75 -5.45 31.86
CA GLY A 22 -14.25 -4.89 30.65
C GLY A 22 -14.05 -6.04 29.68
N THR A 23 -14.90 -6.10 28.66
CA THR A 23 -14.66 -6.92 27.50
C THR A 23 -13.44 -6.30 26.83
N GLU A 24 -12.24 -6.81 27.14
CA GLU A 24 -11.10 -6.61 26.27
C GLU A 24 -11.49 -7.29 24.95
N SER A 25 -11.88 -6.46 23.99
CA SER A 25 -11.93 -6.84 22.59
C SER A 25 -10.46 -7.08 22.21
N ALA A 26 -9.97 -8.29 22.45
CA ALA A 26 -8.70 -8.73 21.90
C ALA A 26 -8.86 -8.59 20.38
N SER A 27 -8.04 -7.73 19.80
CA SER A 27 -7.90 -7.57 18.36
C SER A 27 -7.40 -8.91 17.81
N GLU A 28 -8.32 -9.76 17.33
CA GLU A 28 -7.97 -11.01 16.64
C GLU A 28 -7.19 -10.75 15.34
N GLY A 29 -7.15 -9.48 14.85
CA GLY A 29 -6.38 -9.08 13.68
C GLY A 29 -4.86 -9.18 13.85
N THR A 30 -4.33 -8.82 15.03
CA THR A 30 -2.87 -8.66 15.22
C THR A 30 -2.07 -9.96 15.13
N ALA A 31 -2.66 -11.12 15.43
CA ALA A 31 -1.95 -12.41 15.39
C ALA A 31 -1.93 -13.02 13.97
N THR A 32 -2.96 -12.75 13.17
CA THR A 32 -3.07 -13.21 11.78
C THR A 32 -2.17 -12.37 10.87
N ASP A 33 -2.16 -11.06 11.09
CA ASP A 33 -1.34 -10.08 10.35
C ASP A 33 0.17 -10.37 10.50
N SER A 34 0.62 -10.69 11.73
CA SER A 34 2.01 -11.05 11.98
C SER A 34 2.41 -12.39 11.36
N GLY A 35 1.45 -13.31 11.14
CA GLY A 35 1.70 -14.61 10.51
C GLY A 35 2.06 -14.47 9.03
N LEU A 36 1.24 -13.76 8.26
CA LEU A 36 1.47 -13.52 6.83
C LEU A 36 2.79 -12.81 6.56
N LEU A 37 3.09 -11.74 7.34
CA LEU A 37 4.33 -11.00 7.19
C LEU A 37 5.56 -11.85 7.53
N ALA A 38 5.50 -12.64 8.61
CA ALA A 38 6.60 -13.52 9.03
C ALA A 38 6.91 -14.60 8.00
N GLU A 39 5.88 -15.22 7.41
CA GLU A 39 6.03 -16.26 6.40
C GLU A 39 6.78 -15.78 5.17
N HIS A 40 6.54 -14.52 4.78
CA HIS A 40 7.17 -13.89 3.61
C HIS A 40 8.36 -12.99 3.96
N GLN A 41 8.90 -13.06 5.18
CA GLN A 41 10.06 -12.28 5.65
C GLN A 41 9.86 -10.76 5.56
N LEU A 42 8.62 -10.30 5.76
CA LEU A 42 8.22 -8.89 5.71
C LEU A 42 8.04 -8.28 7.10
N ASP A 43 8.40 -9.02 8.16
CA ASP A 43 8.24 -8.56 9.55
C ASP A 43 8.94 -7.24 9.81
N GLY A 44 8.24 -6.35 10.52
CA GLY A 44 8.77 -5.06 10.94
C GLY A 44 8.86 -4.02 9.84
N LEU A 45 8.42 -4.35 8.62
CA LEU A 45 8.25 -3.37 7.56
C LEU A 45 6.85 -2.74 7.62
N ASP A 46 6.77 -1.45 7.36
CA ASP A 46 5.51 -0.77 7.04
C ASP A 46 5.14 -1.00 5.57
N ALA A 47 3.95 -0.54 5.16
CA ALA A 47 3.47 -0.71 3.78
C ALA A 47 4.45 -0.16 2.74
N ALA A 48 5.05 1.00 3.00
CA ALA A 48 6.02 1.60 2.09
C ALA A 48 7.30 0.76 1.99
N GLY A 49 7.80 0.26 3.11
CA GLY A 49 8.96 -0.63 3.14
C GLY A 49 8.72 -1.96 2.41
N ILE A 50 7.50 -2.52 2.53
CA ILE A 50 7.10 -3.74 1.79
C ILE A 50 7.04 -3.46 0.29
N ILE A 51 6.44 -2.34 -0.14
CA ILE A 51 6.38 -1.95 -1.56
C ILE A 51 7.80 -1.81 -2.12
N ASP A 52 8.66 -1.04 -1.47
CA ASP A 52 10.03 -0.81 -1.92
C ASP A 52 10.85 -2.11 -1.96
N HIS A 53 10.59 -3.04 -1.04
CA HIS A 53 11.26 -4.34 -1.03
C HIS A 53 10.77 -5.24 -2.16
N LEU A 54 9.47 -5.50 -2.27
CA LEU A 54 8.91 -6.47 -3.21
C LEU A 54 9.02 -6.03 -4.67
N ASP A 55 8.84 -4.73 -4.98
CA ASP A 55 8.89 -4.25 -6.37
C ASP A 55 10.31 -4.32 -6.95
N ARG A 56 11.33 -4.28 -6.09
CA ARG A 56 12.76 -4.39 -6.49
C ARG A 56 13.31 -5.80 -6.50
N LEU A 57 12.56 -6.79 -6.00
CA LEU A 57 13.01 -8.19 -6.05
C LEU A 57 13.22 -8.62 -7.50
N ASP A 58 14.27 -9.40 -7.72
CA ASP A 58 14.43 -10.10 -8.99
C ASP A 58 13.20 -10.98 -9.25
N VAL A 59 12.74 -11.03 -10.50
CA VAL A 59 11.55 -11.79 -10.90
C VAL A 59 11.60 -13.24 -10.41
N ALA A 60 12.80 -13.84 -10.42
CA ALA A 60 13.01 -15.22 -9.97
C ALA A 60 12.92 -15.39 -8.43
N GLU A 61 13.03 -14.30 -7.68
CA GLU A 61 13.00 -14.29 -6.20
C GLU A 61 11.63 -13.88 -5.63
N ARG A 62 10.69 -13.48 -6.51
CA ARG A 62 9.34 -13.09 -6.10
C ARG A 62 8.58 -14.27 -5.50
N PRO A 63 7.93 -14.11 -4.34
CA PRO A 63 7.09 -15.16 -3.77
C PRO A 63 5.92 -15.48 -4.71
N ALA A 64 5.78 -16.76 -5.07
CA ALA A 64 4.75 -17.22 -5.98
C ALA A 64 3.38 -17.40 -5.30
N ASP A 65 3.37 -17.48 -4.00
CA ASP A 65 2.22 -17.70 -3.12
C ASP A 65 1.75 -16.44 -2.38
N LEU A 66 2.37 -15.30 -2.65
CA LEU A 66 1.95 -13.99 -2.15
C LEU A 66 1.44 -13.11 -3.28
N MET A 67 0.21 -12.64 -3.18
CA MET A 67 -0.29 -11.50 -3.96
C MET A 67 -0.09 -10.22 -3.15
N ALA A 68 0.55 -9.22 -3.76
CA ALA A 68 0.77 -7.92 -3.16
C ALA A 68 0.31 -6.83 -4.15
N SER A 69 -0.85 -6.22 -3.87
CA SER A 69 -1.50 -5.23 -4.75
C SER A 69 -1.43 -3.85 -4.12
N VAL A 70 -0.81 -2.91 -4.83
CA VAL A 70 -0.77 -1.51 -4.43
C VAL A 70 -2.04 -0.80 -4.92
N ARG A 71 -2.79 -0.26 -3.97
CA ARG A 71 -3.95 0.61 -4.21
C ARG A 71 -3.60 2.06 -3.91
N GLN A 72 -4.53 2.98 -4.01
CA GLN A 72 -4.24 4.40 -3.81
C GLN A 72 -3.89 4.71 -2.34
N ASP A 73 -4.57 4.08 -1.39
CA ASP A 73 -4.49 4.35 0.04
C ASP A 73 -4.01 3.16 0.88
N GLU A 74 -3.88 1.97 0.26
CA GLU A 74 -3.50 0.74 0.96
C GLU A 74 -2.63 -0.19 0.12
N LEU A 75 -1.81 -0.98 0.79
CA LEU A 75 -1.20 -2.19 0.27
C LEU A 75 -2.03 -3.39 0.72
N LEU A 76 -2.54 -4.15 -0.25
CA LEU A 76 -3.27 -5.39 0.01
C LEU A 76 -2.36 -6.59 -0.22
N LEU A 77 -2.16 -7.39 0.83
CA LEU A 77 -1.40 -8.65 0.79
C LEU A 77 -2.35 -9.83 0.94
N SER A 78 -2.14 -10.91 0.18
CA SER A 78 -2.91 -12.15 0.31
C SER A 78 -2.10 -13.37 -0.11
N ASP A 79 -2.13 -14.45 0.69
CA ASP A 79 -1.60 -15.77 0.35
C ASP A 79 -2.70 -16.76 -0.10
N GLY A 80 -3.94 -16.26 -0.24
CA GLY A 80 -5.12 -17.06 -0.58
C GLY A 80 -5.84 -17.66 0.63
N ALA A 81 -5.22 -17.70 1.80
CA ALA A 81 -5.83 -18.12 3.07
C ALA A 81 -6.05 -16.94 4.01
N GLN A 82 -5.14 -15.97 3.97
CA GLN A 82 -5.15 -14.75 4.77
C GLN A 82 -5.13 -13.53 3.85
N GLU A 83 -5.69 -12.43 4.33
CA GLU A 83 -5.65 -11.13 3.68
C GLU A 83 -5.32 -10.05 4.71
N LEU A 84 -4.40 -9.16 4.35
CA LEU A 84 -3.96 -8.04 5.18
C LEU A 84 -3.96 -6.77 4.34
N ALA A 85 -4.66 -5.74 4.80
CA ALA A 85 -4.61 -4.39 4.26
C ALA A 85 -3.76 -3.51 5.18
N MET A 86 -2.78 -2.83 4.61
CA MET A 86 -1.88 -1.92 5.31
C MET A 86 -2.00 -0.52 4.71
N ALA A 87 -2.35 0.47 5.53
CA ALA A 87 -2.48 1.85 5.06
C ALA A 87 -1.16 2.39 4.50
N LEU A 88 -1.22 3.10 3.38
CA LEU A 88 -0.11 3.86 2.83
C LEU A 88 0.08 5.19 3.60
N PRO A 89 1.22 5.88 3.44
CA PRO A 89 1.41 7.23 3.94
C PRO A 89 0.34 8.19 3.40
N GLU A 90 -0.26 9.02 4.27
CA GLU A 90 -1.39 9.91 3.93
C GLU A 90 -1.02 11.06 2.96
N ASP A 91 0.27 11.35 2.76
CA ASP A 91 0.76 12.48 1.98
C ASP A 91 1.24 12.10 0.57
N ARG A 92 1.21 10.81 0.22
CA ARG A 92 1.76 10.31 -1.04
C ARG A 92 1.19 8.96 -1.43
N SER A 93 1.03 8.77 -2.73
CA SER A 93 0.64 7.52 -3.37
C SER A 93 1.82 6.90 -4.13
N TYR A 94 1.80 5.59 -4.29
CA TYR A 94 2.79 4.88 -5.10
C TYR A 94 2.24 4.59 -6.49
N ILE A 95 2.97 5.02 -7.52
CA ILE A 95 2.68 4.63 -8.91
C ILE A 95 3.87 3.85 -9.48
N SER A 96 3.59 2.84 -10.27
CA SER A 96 4.62 2.04 -10.95
C SER A 96 4.40 2.09 -12.46
N ILE A 97 5.42 2.50 -13.21
CA ILE A 97 5.37 2.72 -14.65
C ILE A 97 6.09 1.62 -15.41
N ALA A 98 5.49 1.10 -16.47
CA ALA A 98 6.07 0.10 -17.36
C ALA A 98 6.14 0.64 -18.80
N PRO A 99 7.22 1.36 -19.17
CA PRO A 99 7.42 1.77 -20.55
C PRO A 99 7.64 0.56 -21.46
N TYR A 100 7.15 0.62 -22.70
CA TYR A 100 7.28 -0.48 -23.65
C TYR A 100 7.49 0.00 -25.09
N LEU A 101 8.06 -0.86 -25.94
CA LEU A 101 8.21 -0.66 -27.38
C LEU A 101 7.14 -1.43 -28.17
N SER A 102 6.91 -2.68 -27.84
CA SER A 102 6.08 -3.63 -28.61
C SER A 102 5.00 -4.32 -27.80
N GLN A 103 5.22 -4.61 -26.53
CA GLN A 103 4.34 -5.44 -25.72
C GLN A 103 4.02 -4.81 -24.37
N THR A 104 2.75 -4.80 -24.02
CA THR A 104 2.24 -4.39 -22.71
C THR A 104 1.05 -5.27 -22.32
N HIS A 105 0.49 -5.02 -21.15
CA HIS A 105 -0.73 -5.64 -20.66
C HIS A 105 -1.59 -4.60 -19.96
N ASP A 106 -2.88 -4.84 -19.85
CA ASP A 106 -3.77 -3.98 -19.09
C ASP A 106 -3.58 -4.23 -17.60
N CYS A 107 -3.34 -3.15 -16.85
CA CYS A 107 -3.18 -3.18 -15.41
C CYS A 107 -3.73 -1.88 -14.81
N PHE A 108 -4.45 -1.97 -13.69
CA PHE A 108 -4.96 -0.81 -12.97
C PHE A 108 -4.29 -0.68 -11.59
N PHE A 109 -4.31 -1.74 -10.78
CA PHE A 109 -3.57 -1.79 -9.53
C PHE A 109 -2.29 -2.60 -9.70
N HIS A 110 -1.15 -1.98 -9.37
CA HIS A 110 0.14 -2.64 -9.53
C HIS A 110 0.29 -3.83 -8.59
N SER A 111 0.64 -5.00 -9.15
CA SER A 111 0.99 -6.18 -8.39
C SER A 111 2.50 -6.33 -8.31
N LEU A 112 3.04 -6.19 -7.09
CA LEU A 112 4.47 -6.25 -6.81
C LEU A 112 5.08 -7.63 -7.10
N THR A 113 4.24 -8.68 -7.09
CA THR A 113 4.68 -10.07 -7.22
C THR A 113 4.42 -10.67 -8.61
N THR A 114 3.49 -10.10 -9.40
CA THR A 114 3.10 -10.73 -10.68
C THR A 114 3.22 -9.85 -11.91
N CYS A 115 3.18 -8.52 -11.79
CA CYS A 115 3.30 -7.63 -12.95
C CYS A 115 4.68 -7.76 -13.61
N LEU A 116 4.68 -7.81 -14.96
CA LEU A 116 5.88 -7.89 -15.79
C LEU A 116 5.77 -6.92 -16.97
N GLY A 117 6.74 -6.00 -17.08
CA GLY A 117 6.92 -5.08 -18.20
C GLY A 117 7.98 -5.58 -19.19
N GLU A 118 7.99 -5.01 -20.39
CA GLU A 118 8.91 -5.41 -21.46
C GLU A 118 10.37 -5.03 -21.18
N LEU A 119 10.61 -3.87 -20.57
CA LEU A 119 11.92 -3.26 -20.45
C LEU A 119 12.56 -3.50 -19.07
N GLY A 120 12.86 -4.78 -18.72
CA GLY A 120 13.57 -5.12 -17.47
C GLY A 120 15.05 -4.75 -17.51
N ASN A 121 15.58 -4.17 -16.40
CA ASN A 121 16.98 -3.77 -16.22
C ASN A 121 17.46 -2.85 -17.36
N LYS A 122 16.69 -1.81 -17.68
CA LYS A 122 17.01 -0.84 -18.73
C LYS A 122 17.19 0.55 -18.15
N SER A 123 18.25 1.25 -18.59
CA SER A 123 18.46 2.64 -18.23
C SER A 123 17.48 3.52 -19.02
N ILE A 124 16.62 4.23 -18.31
CA ILE A 124 15.59 5.15 -18.83
C ILE A 124 15.76 6.54 -18.27
N SER A 125 15.28 7.56 -18.98
CA SER A 125 15.10 8.90 -18.42
C SER A 125 13.63 9.11 -18.15
N VAL A 126 13.30 9.56 -16.94
CA VAL A 126 11.93 9.78 -16.49
C VAL A 126 11.77 11.25 -16.08
N LYS A 127 10.64 11.83 -16.48
CA LYS A 127 10.18 13.13 -15.98
C LYS A 127 8.70 13.02 -15.66
N ILE A 128 8.32 13.39 -14.43
CA ILE A 128 6.94 13.45 -13.97
C ILE A 128 6.62 14.91 -13.64
N THR A 129 5.53 15.43 -14.20
CA THR A 129 5.14 16.83 -14.08
C THR A 129 3.70 16.92 -13.57
N ASP A 130 3.46 17.75 -12.57
CA ASP A 130 2.13 18.14 -12.13
C ASP A 130 1.43 18.95 -13.23
N GLY A 131 0.29 18.49 -13.68
CA GLY A 131 -0.46 19.11 -14.79
C GLY A 131 -1.18 20.40 -14.40
N VAL A 132 -1.36 20.66 -13.10
CA VAL A 132 -2.02 21.87 -12.60
C VAL A 132 -1.02 22.98 -12.34
N THR A 133 0.07 22.68 -11.65
CA THR A 133 1.09 23.66 -11.26
C THR A 133 2.21 23.81 -12.26
N GLY A 134 2.44 22.78 -13.09
CA GLY A 134 3.59 22.68 -14.00
C GLY A 134 4.90 22.34 -13.26
N GLU A 135 4.83 22.01 -11.97
CA GLU A 135 5.99 21.60 -11.18
C GLU A 135 6.54 20.26 -11.68
N THR A 136 7.86 20.16 -11.73
CA THR A 136 8.52 18.87 -12.01
C THR A 136 8.69 18.11 -10.71
N LEU A 137 7.90 17.05 -10.54
CA LEU A 137 7.91 16.18 -9.36
C LEU A 137 9.09 15.21 -9.36
N VAL A 138 9.40 14.66 -10.54
CA VAL A 138 10.53 13.74 -10.76
C VAL A 138 11.25 14.13 -12.04
N LYS A 139 12.58 14.12 -12.02
CA LYS A 139 13.42 14.23 -13.22
C LYS A 139 14.75 13.56 -12.99
N GLU A 140 14.89 12.35 -13.55
CA GLU A 140 16.08 11.54 -13.33
C GLU A 140 16.40 10.60 -14.48
N GLN A 141 17.62 10.04 -14.46
CA GLN A 141 17.97 8.80 -15.13
C GLN A 141 17.97 7.69 -14.10
N THR A 142 17.27 6.61 -14.37
CA THR A 142 17.15 5.47 -13.49
C THR A 142 17.23 4.17 -14.30
N GLU A 143 17.27 3.05 -13.62
CA GLU A 143 17.15 1.72 -14.22
C GLU A 143 15.79 1.13 -13.82
N THR A 144 15.06 0.58 -14.78
CA THR A 144 13.86 -0.21 -14.48
C THR A 144 14.25 -1.45 -13.68
N PHE A 145 13.40 -1.87 -12.76
CA PHE A 145 13.60 -3.11 -12.02
C PHE A 145 13.61 -4.32 -12.97
N SER A 146 14.02 -5.49 -12.48
CA SER A 146 14.05 -6.71 -13.28
C SER A 146 12.69 -7.08 -13.87
N ASN A 147 11.59 -6.63 -13.23
CA ASN A 147 10.22 -6.80 -13.71
C ASN A 147 9.80 -5.83 -14.83
N GLY A 148 10.66 -4.89 -15.23
CA GLY A 148 10.38 -3.92 -16.28
C GLY A 148 9.63 -2.67 -15.83
N PHE A 149 9.42 -2.51 -14.53
CA PHE A 149 8.79 -1.35 -13.94
C PHE A 149 9.81 -0.38 -13.31
N ALA A 150 9.35 0.84 -13.06
CA ALA A 150 10.01 1.81 -12.20
C ALA A 150 8.96 2.48 -11.31
N GLY A 151 9.16 2.43 -10.00
CA GLY A 151 8.18 2.89 -9.01
C GLY A 151 8.52 4.26 -8.43
N TYR A 152 7.50 5.05 -8.16
CA TYR A 152 7.60 6.42 -7.68
C TYR A 152 6.58 6.73 -6.60
N TRP A 153 7.04 7.33 -5.51
CA TRP A 153 6.19 7.98 -4.52
C TRP A 153 5.90 9.41 -4.96
N ILE A 154 4.65 9.70 -5.30
CA ILE A 154 4.17 11.00 -5.79
C ILE A 154 3.24 11.60 -4.74
N PRO A 155 3.24 12.92 -4.53
CA PRO A 155 2.27 13.56 -3.65
C PRO A 155 0.84 13.14 -3.97
N ASP A 156 0.02 12.98 -2.95
CA ASP A 156 -1.37 12.60 -3.10
C ASP A 156 -2.20 13.70 -3.80
N ASN A 157 -3.32 13.29 -4.45
CA ASN A 157 -4.23 14.20 -5.16
C ASN A 157 -3.59 15.05 -6.28
N VAL A 158 -2.62 14.52 -6.99
CA VAL A 158 -1.98 15.13 -8.15
C VAL A 158 -2.42 14.43 -9.44
N GLN A 159 -2.66 15.22 -10.48
CA GLN A 159 -2.84 14.75 -11.85
C GLN A 159 -1.75 15.35 -12.73
N GLY A 160 -1.22 14.58 -13.67
CA GLY A 160 -0.13 15.09 -14.50
C GLY A 160 0.29 14.13 -15.59
N THR A 161 1.51 14.35 -16.08
CA THR A 161 2.06 13.61 -17.21
C THR A 161 3.41 12.99 -16.83
N ILE A 162 3.60 11.75 -17.23
CA ILE A 162 4.86 11.00 -17.18
C ILE A 162 5.46 10.99 -18.58
N GLU A 163 6.70 11.44 -18.72
CA GLU A 163 7.49 11.38 -19.95
C GLU A 163 8.65 10.41 -19.74
N VAL A 164 8.82 9.45 -20.65
CA VAL A 164 9.94 8.50 -20.59
C VAL A 164 10.69 8.48 -21.92
N SER A 165 12.02 8.34 -21.84
CA SER A 165 12.84 8.06 -23.02
C SER A 165 13.81 6.91 -22.76
N TYR A 166 14.01 6.09 -23.81
CA TYR A 166 14.87 4.92 -23.83
C TYR A 166 15.42 4.67 -25.22
N ALA A 167 16.74 4.55 -25.37
CA ALA A 167 17.42 4.16 -26.62
C ALA A 167 17.00 4.98 -27.87
N GLY A 168 16.69 6.27 -27.68
CA GLY A 168 16.28 7.17 -28.76
C GLY A 168 14.77 7.20 -29.02
N HIS A 169 13.98 6.37 -28.37
CA HIS A 169 12.52 6.39 -28.35
C HIS A 169 12.01 7.21 -27.16
N SER A 170 10.81 7.75 -27.29
CA SER A 170 10.16 8.49 -26.19
C SER A 170 8.64 8.28 -26.22
N GLY A 171 8.02 8.44 -25.09
CA GLY A 171 6.58 8.35 -24.92
C GLY A 171 6.11 9.09 -23.68
N SER A 172 4.80 9.28 -23.58
CA SER A 172 4.17 9.89 -22.43
C SER A 172 2.85 9.21 -22.11
N ALA A 173 2.49 9.24 -20.82
CA ALA A 173 1.19 8.82 -20.32
C ALA A 173 0.71 9.81 -19.27
N ASP A 174 -0.61 9.92 -19.10
CA ASP A 174 -1.19 10.68 -17.98
C ASP A 174 -1.25 9.80 -16.74
N PHE A 175 -1.24 10.43 -15.56
CA PHE A 175 -1.42 9.77 -14.28
C PHE A 175 -2.32 10.58 -13.34
N SER A 176 -2.88 9.92 -12.36
CA SER A 176 -3.60 10.52 -11.24
C SER A 176 -3.30 9.76 -9.96
N THR A 177 -3.04 10.48 -8.87
CA THR A 177 -2.94 9.94 -7.51
C THR A 177 -4.19 10.24 -6.67
N SER A 178 -5.33 10.58 -7.32
CA SER A 178 -6.63 10.65 -6.67
C SER A 178 -7.20 9.24 -6.41
N ASP A 179 -8.21 9.13 -5.57
CA ASP A 179 -8.82 7.85 -5.15
C ASP A 179 -9.19 6.90 -6.30
N ASP A 180 -9.49 7.44 -7.49
CA ASP A 180 -9.86 6.70 -8.70
C ASP A 180 -8.69 6.53 -9.68
N GLY A 181 -7.47 6.92 -9.30
CA GLY A 181 -6.28 6.79 -10.13
C GLY A 181 -5.76 5.36 -10.25
N ALA A 182 -5.05 5.06 -11.34
CA ALA A 182 -4.32 3.80 -11.47
C ALA A 182 -2.97 3.87 -10.77
N THR A 183 -2.59 2.81 -10.07
CA THR A 183 -1.24 2.67 -9.50
C THR A 183 -0.29 1.94 -10.46
N CYS A 184 -0.81 1.38 -11.53
CA CYS A 184 -0.09 0.65 -12.57
C CYS A 184 -0.23 1.37 -13.92
N ILE A 185 0.83 1.98 -14.42
CA ILE A 185 0.84 2.76 -15.67
C ILE A 185 1.52 1.91 -16.76
N THR A 186 0.70 1.26 -17.58
CA THR A 186 1.14 0.31 -18.62
C THR A 186 0.82 0.76 -20.05
N ASP A 187 0.27 1.94 -20.22
CA ASP A 187 -0.05 2.54 -21.53
C ASP A 187 1.06 3.44 -22.09
N LEU A 188 2.26 3.41 -21.50
CA LEU A 188 3.42 4.24 -21.81
C LEU A 188 4.24 3.66 -22.96
N ARG A 189 3.71 3.80 -24.21
CA ARG A 189 4.38 3.33 -25.42
C ARG A 189 5.46 4.30 -25.88
N LEU A 190 6.66 3.77 -26.12
CA LEU A 190 7.79 4.51 -26.67
C LEU A 190 7.87 4.37 -28.20
N THR A 191 7.99 5.50 -28.92
CA THR A 191 8.01 5.57 -30.38
C THR A 191 9.18 6.39 -30.91
#